data_13496dcb4963696cc639c4edd77ee986
#
_entry.id   13496dcb4963696cc639c4edd77ee986
#
_cell.length_a   1.000
_cell.length_b   1.000
_cell.length_c   1.000
_cell.angle_alpha   90.00
_cell.angle_beta   90.00
_cell.angle_gamma   90.00
#
_symmetry.space_group_name_H-M   'P 1'
#
loop_
_entity.id
_entity.type
_entity.pdbx_description
1 polymer ?
#
loop_
_entity_poly.entity_id
_entity_poly.type
_entity_poly.pdbx_seq_one_letter_code
_entity_poly.pdbx_strand_id
1 'polypeptide(L)'
;MVLKACAVLFLILGVQWTLEWESLEPSDDTLVLTHVLFRHGNRTADKDHELYPKDPYLHEPYYPYGSGQLTKLLIGCSWLISSLLRWESTRSSQGEFYYPEVIEAYSTDYNRTKMSLQLVLAGMFPPREEDLFENSILWQPVPFNYLPKYQDKVLLGVLCPNYLEMYEDISNSQEILERFAQHSATFDYISEHTGLKVSRFFHLYNLYFGLSTEEEWGFTLPEWTRPVWPHTITNLAIQDYFVSMHTHEMRQMATGYYLEKVIEDTKNKILSSQSPGRKMHLYSAHENNIAELLISLGVFEHPHVPNYGAWVSLEVHFINNIYGIKVFYENHEGEEPQLLSIPDCGSFCPLDRFIAITEPLIPSPNLCGI
;
A
#
# COMPACT_ATOMS: atom_id res chain seq x y z
N MET A 1 -13.52 18.40 19.16
CA MET A 1 -12.65 19.50 19.60
C MET A 1 -11.33 19.61 18.84
N VAL A 2 -10.95 18.62 18.07
CA VAL A 2 -9.73 18.61 17.23
C VAL A 2 -9.95 19.25 15.85
N LEU A 3 -11.12 19.16 15.27
CA LEU A 3 -11.48 19.83 14.00
C LEU A 3 -11.53 21.37 14.07
N LYS A 4 -11.68 21.96 15.25
CA LYS A 4 -11.61 23.43 15.44
C LYS A 4 -10.17 23.96 15.55
N ALA A 5 -9.17 23.12 15.76
CA ALA A 5 -7.77 23.56 15.87
C ALA A 5 -7.13 23.84 14.50
N CYS A 6 -7.53 23.15 13.43
CA CYS A 6 -7.01 23.44 12.09
C CYS A 6 -7.60 24.72 11.46
N ALA A 7 -8.84 25.10 11.81
CA ALA A 7 -9.47 26.30 11.27
C ALA A 7 -9.07 27.61 11.99
N VAL A 8 -8.53 27.55 13.20
CA VAL A 8 -8.21 28.74 14.01
C VAL A 8 -6.80 29.29 13.73
N LEU A 9 -5.87 28.51 13.18
CA LEU A 9 -4.51 29.01 12.89
C LEU A 9 -4.44 29.91 11.64
N PHE A 10 -5.44 29.92 10.77
CA PHE A 10 -5.46 30.76 9.57
C PHE A 10 -5.97 32.19 9.77
N LEU A 11 -6.52 32.53 10.95
CA LEU A 11 -7.10 33.83 11.22
C LEU A 11 -6.18 34.80 11.96
N ILE A 12 -4.97 34.43 12.35
CA ILE A 12 -4.08 35.28 13.20
C ILE A 12 -2.97 35.99 12.40
N LEU A 13 -2.70 35.63 11.15
CA LEU A 13 -1.55 36.24 10.42
C LEU A 13 -1.91 37.21 9.30
N GLY A 14 -3.14 37.70 9.18
CA GLY A 14 -3.49 38.85 8.33
C GLY A 14 -2.88 38.88 6.91
N VAL A 15 -2.49 37.76 6.35
CA VAL A 15 -1.97 37.65 4.97
C VAL A 15 -3.13 37.32 4.08
N GLN A 16 -3.62 38.33 3.39
CA GLN A 16 -4.54 38.18 2.29
C GLN A 16 -3.81 37.47 1.14
N TRP A 17 -3.88 36.14 1.08
CA TRP A 17 -3.57 35.41 -0.16
C TRP A 17 -4.79 35.58 -1.06
N THR A 18 -4.68 36.45 -2.03
CA THR A 18 -5.52 36.34 -3.23
C THR A 18 -5.05 35.08 -3.93
N LEU A 19 -5.74 33.95 -3.69
CA LEU A 19 -5.69 32.82 -4.58
C LEU A 19 -6.27 33.34 -5.91
N GLU A 20 -5.39 33.71 -6.83
CA GLU A 20 -5.74 33.73 -8.24
C GLU A 20 -6.07 32.27 -8.58
N TRP A 21 -7.35 31.97 -8.63
CA TRP A 21 -7.83 30.79 -9.32
C TRP A 21 -7.48 31.03 -10.79
N GLU A 22 -6.29 30.58 -11.22
CA GLU A 22 -6.15 30.26 -12.62
C GLU A 22 -7.29 29.30 -12.92
N SER A 23 -8.17 29.72 -13.80
CA SER A 23 -9.25 28.89 -14.34
C SER A 23 -8.56 27.66 -14.92
N LEU A 24 -8.53 26.56 -14.15
CA LEU A 24 -8.25 25.26 -14.70
C LEU A 24 -9.21 25.13 -15.88
N GLU A 25 -8.67 25.12 -17.10
CA GLU A 25 -9.43 24.69 -18.27
C GLU A 25 -10.25 23.47 -17.85
N PRO A 26 -11.52 23.34 -18.29
CA PRO A 26 -12.33 22.20 -17.91
C PRO A 26 -11.51 20.96 -18.24
N SER A 27 -11.02 20.28 -17.20
CA SER A 27 -10.33 19.00 -17.36
C SER A 27 -11.35 18.11 -18.06
N ASP A 28 -11.08 17.70 -19.30
CA ASP A 28 -11.81 16.61 -19.93
C ASP A 28 -11.80 15.48 -18.91
N ASP A 29 -12.91 15.25 -18.23
CA ASP A 29 -13.04 14.23 -17.19
C ASP A 29 -12.97 12.86 -17.88
N THR A 30 -11.73 12.43 -18.11
CA THR A 30 -11.44 11.19 -18.83
C THR A 30 -11.41 9.98 -17.91
N LEU A 31 -11.46 10.19 -16.57
CA LEU A 31 -11.39 9.13 -15.57
C LEU A 31 -12.70 8.35 -15.48
N VAL A 32 -12.62 7.03 -15.70
CA VAL A 32 -13.78 6.11 -15.74
C VAL A 32 -13.89 5.27 -14.46
N LEU A 33 -12.74 4.79 -13.96
CA LEU A 33 -12.64 3.90 -12.80
C LEU A 33 -11.24 4.02 -12.19
N THR A 34 -11.11 3.91 -10.88
CA THR A 34 -9.82 3.82 -10.22
C THR A 34 -9.71 2.60 -9.30
N HIS A 35 -8.54 1.97 -9.27
CA HIS A 35 -8.15 0.93 -8.33
C HIS A 35 -7.00 1.45 -7.49
N VAL A 36 -7.21 1.63 -6.18
CA VAL A 36 -6.21 2.15 -5.25
C VAL A 36 -5.78 1.06 -4.30
N LEU A 37 -4.50 0.72 -4.32
CA LEU A 37 -3.84 -0.19 -3.37
C LEU A 37 -2.96 0.65 -2.44
N PHE A 38 -3.16 0.56 -1.12
CA PHE A 38 -2.40 1.35 -0.17
C PHE A 38 -1.90 0.54 1.03
N ARG A 39 -0.76 0.94 1.56
CA ARG A 39 -0.21 0.44 2.81
C ARG A 39 -0.97 1.01 4.00
N HIS A 40 -1.25 0.17 5.00
CA HIS A 40 -1.80 0.61 6.29
C HIS A 40 -0.97 1.74 6.94
N GLY A 41 -1.55 2.47 7.88
CA GLY A 41 -0.88 3.52 8.66
C GLY A 41 0.18 2.98 9.63
N ASN A 42 0.85 3.91 10.37
CA ASN A 42 1.88 3.58 11.34
C ASN A 42 1.38 2.57 12.40
N ARG A 43 2.27 1.67 12.84
CA ARG A 43 1.97 0.57 13.75
C ARG A 43 3.09 0.33 14.77
N THR A 44 2.78 -0.42 15.80
CA THR A 44 3.76 -1.00 16.72
C THR A 44 4.46 -2.19 16.11
N ALA A 45 5.63 -2.59 16.66
CA ALA A 45 6.36 -3.77 16.21
C ALA A 45 5.53 -5.05 16.34
N ASP A 46 5.72 -5.96 15.38
CA ASP A 46 5.16 -7.32 15.44
C ASP A 46 6.13 -8.23 16.20
N LYS A 47 5.73 -8.62 17.41
CA LYS A 47 6.60 -9.40 18.32
C LYS A 47 6.97 -10.77 17.78
N ASP A 48 6.15 -11.34 16.93
CA ASP A 48 6.36 -12.70 16.45
C ASP A 48 7.48 -12.77 15.38
N HIS A 49 7.80 -11.65 14.74
CA HIS A 49 8.70 -11.64 13.58
C HIS A 49 9.79 -10.56 13.61
N GLU A 50 9.55 -9.41 14.22
CA GLU A 50 10.38 -8.21 14.04
C GLU A 50 11.37 -7.95 15.19
N LEU A 51 11.08 -8.48 16.38
CA LEU A 51 11.97 -8.34 17.54
C LEU A 51 13.04 -9.45 17.54
N TYR A 52 14.19 -9.16 18.14
CA TYR A 52 15.33 -10.08 18.16
C TYR A 52 15.69 -10.53 19.60
N PRO A 53 16.40 -11.68 19.80
CA PRO A 53 16.62 -12.26 21.13
C PRO A 53 17.28 -11.34 22.16
N LYS A 54 18.19 -10.43 21.72
CA LYS A 54 18.88 -9.47 22.60
C LYS A 54 18.29 -8.07 22.55
N ASP A 55 17.07 -7.94 22.04
CA ASP A 55 16.38 -6.68 21.92
C ASP A 55 16.05 -6.11 23.31
N PRO A 56 16.47 -4.87 23.64
CA PRO A 56 16.16 -4.25 24.92
C PRO A 56 14.66 -4.02 25.11
N TYR A 57 13.87 -3.96 24.01
CA TYR A 57 12.43 -3.71 24.01
C TYR A 57 11.59 -4.97 23.75
N LEU A 58 12.21 -6.16 23.80
CA LEU A 58 11.55 -7.45 23.53
C LEU A 58 10.25 -7.65 24.33
N HIS A 59 10.16 -7.08 25.53
CA HIS A 59 9.02 -7.21 26.43
C HIS A 59 8.15 -5.95 26.51
N GLU A 60 8.39 -4.98 25.63
CA GLU A 60 7.58 -3.76 25.60
C GLU A 60 6.12 -4.09 25.20
N PRO A 61 5.13 -3.72 26.02
CA PRO A 61 3.73 -4.04 25.74
C PRO A 61 3.10 -3.15 24.66
N TYR A 62 3.74 -2.06 24.27
CA TYR A 62 3.20 -1.04 23.35
C TYR A 62 1.80 -0.55 23.78
N TYR A 63 1.63 -0.31 25.09
CA TYR A 63 0.36 0.16 25.63
C TYR A 63 -0.02 1.54 25.07
N PRO A 64 -1.31 1.79 24.70
CA PRO A 64 -2.48 0.89 24.85
C PRO A 64 -2.75 -0.03 23.64
N TYR A 65 -1.91 -0.05 22.61
CA TYR A 65 -2.20 -0.67 21.33
C TYR A 65 -1.96 -2.19 21.30
N GLY A 66 -0.85 -2.65 21.88
CA GLY A 66 -0.39 -4.03 21.75
C GLY A 66 0.50 -4.24 20.52
N SER A 67 0.92 -5.48 20.25
CA SER A 67 1.82 -5.85 19.17
C SER A 67 1.17 -5.77 17.79
N GLY A 68 1.85 -5.18 16.81
CA GLY A 68 1.44 -5.10 15.40
C GLY A 68 0.17 -4.29 15.14
N GLN A 69 -0.25 -3.43 16.08
CA GLN A 69 -1.50 -2.68 15.99
C GLN A 69 -1.27 -1.26 15.47
N LEU A 70 -2.27 -0.73 14.77
CA LEU A 70 -2.26 0.64 14.26
C LEU A 70 -2.14 1.63 15.42
N THR A 71 -1.28 2.66 15.26
CA THR A 71 -1.09 3.73 16.25
C THR A 71 -1.85 4.99 15.88
N LYS A 72 -1.90 5.96 16.81
CA LYS A 72 -2.46 7.30 16.56
C LYS A 72 -1.47 8.20 15.79
N LEU A 73 -0.20 7.82 15.73
CA LEU A 73 0.82 8.56 15.01
C LEU A 73 0.57 8.39 13.52
N LEU A 74 0.18 9.47 12.87
CA LEU A 74 0.10 9.64 11.42
C LEU A 74 -0.68 8.58 10.66
N ILE A 75 -1.97 8.62 10.80
CA ILE A 75 -2.84 8.29 9.68
C ILE A 75 -2.87 9.57 8.87
N GLY A 76 -2.12 9.61 7.77
CA GLY A 76 -1.93 10.83 7.02
C GLY A 76 -3.23 11.53 6.68
N CYS A 77 -3.50 12.66 7.32
CA CYS A 77 -4.57 13.55 6.89
C CYS A 77 -4.40 13.95 5.43
N SER A 78 -3.17 13.98 4.91
CA SER A 78 -2.89 14.41 3.55
C SER A 78 -3.16 13.33 2.50
N TRP A 79 -2.92 12.03 2.80
CA TRP A 79 -3.36 10.97 1.89
C TRP A 79 -4.89 11.01 1.70
N LEU A 80 -5.63 11.24 2.80
CA LEU A 80 -7.07 11.51 2.74
C LEU A 80 -7.38 12.73 1.86
N ILE A 81 -6.59 13.78 1.94
CA ILE A 81 -6.75 15.00 1.13
C ILE A 81 -6.38 14.73 -0.34
N SER A 82 -5.28 14.07 -0.63
CA SER A 82 -4.88 13.76 -2.01
C SER A 82 -5.86 12.81 -2.70
N SER A 83 -6.32 11.79 -1.98
CA SER A 83 -7.38 10.89 -2.47
C SER A 83 -8.72 11.61 -2.62
N LEU A 84 -9.04 12.53 -1.70
CA LEU A 84 -10.24 13.38 -1.78
C LEU A 84 -10.17 14.36 -2.96
N LEU A 85 -9.05 15.01 -3.21
CA LEU A 85 -8.90 15.93 -4.36
C LEU A 85 -9.01 15.20 -5.70
N ARG A 86 -8.43 14.00 -5.83
CA ARG A 86 -8.63 13.17 -7.02
C ARG A 86 -10.05 12.64 -7.13
N TRP A 87 -10.61 12.21 -6.00
CA TRP A 87 -12.01 11.80 -5.92
C TRP A 87 -12.96 12.97 -6.22
N GLU A 88 -12.67 14.19 -5.75
CA GLU A 88 -13.46 15.38 -6.05
C GLU A 88 -13.49 15.70 -7.55
N SER A 89 -12.39 15.49 -8.27
CA SER A 89 -12.40 15.63 -9.74
C SER A 89 -13.33 14.64 -10.43
N THR A 90 -13.55 13.47 -9.83
CA THR A 90 -14.52 12.47 -10.32
C THR A 90 -15.94 12.71 -9.80
N ARG A 91 -16.11 13.52 -8.73
CA ARG A 91 -17.39 13.88 -8.13
C ARG A 91 -18.16 14.97 -8.90
N SER A 92 -17.48 15.74 -9.72
CA SER A 92 -18.06 16.95 -10.38
C SER A 92 -19.33 16.70 -11.18
N SER A 93 -19.68 15.44 -11.44
CA SER A 93 -20.88 15.12 -12.21
C SER A 93 -22.06 14.52 -11.45
N GLN A 94 -21.94 14.04 -10.18
CA GLN A 94 -23.03 13.27 -9.55
C GLN A 94 -23.21 13.34 -8.03
N GLY A 95 -22.78 14.38 -7.35
CA GLY A 95 -23.23 14.61 -5.97
C GLY A 95 -22.33 14.03 -4.87
N GLU A 96 -22.44 14.63 -3.71
CA GLU A 96 -21.59 14.52 -2.53
C GLU A 96 -21.90 13.33 -1.60
N PHE A 97 -22.60 12.27 -2.08
CA PHE A 97 -23.13 11.24 -1.21
C PHE A 97 -22.43 9.90 -1.38
N TYR A 98 -22.23 9.21 -0.23
CA TYR A 98 -21.97 7.78 -0.25
C TYR A 98 -23.24 7.05 -0.71
N TYR A 99 -23.08 6.15 -1.67
CA TYR A 99 -24.04 5.13 -2.03
C TYR A 99 -23.30 3.82 -2.33
N PRO A 100 -23.92 2.65 -2.05
CA PRO A 100 -23.19 1.36 -2.05
C PRO A 100 -22.49 1.00 -3.37
N GLU A 101 -23.01 1.50 -4.47
CA GLU A 101 -22.46 1.22 -5.80
C GLU A 101 -21.23 2.06 -6.15
N VAL A 102 -20.97 3.16 -5.44
CA VAL A 102 -19.89 4.08 -5.81
C VAL A 102 -18.50 3.52 -5.55
N ILE A 103 -18.33 2.79 -4.44
CA ILE A 103 -17.03 2.24 -4.02
C ILE A 103 -17.16 0.77 -3.62
N GLU A 104 -16.15 0.00 -3.92
CA GLU A 104 -15.90 -1.30 -3.31
C GLU A 104 -14.61 -1.23 -2.51
N ALA A 105 -14.71 -1.48 -1.22
CA ALA A 105 -13.60 -1.41 -0.30
C ALA A 105 -13.22 -2.82 0.20
N TYR A 106 -11.94 -3.12 0.20
CA TYR A 106 -11.39 -4.42 0.54
C TYR A 106 -10.16 -4.27 1.44
N SER A 107 -9.99 -5.16 2.43
CA SER A 107 -8.84 -5.17 3.34
C SER A 107 -8.26 -6.56 3.47
N THR A 108 -6.96 -6.67 3.72
CA THR A 108 -6.39 -7.91 4.26
C THR A 108 -6.93 -8.18 5.67
N ASP A 109 -6.88 -9.44 6.13
CA ASP A 109 -7.37 -9.86 7.45
C ASP A 109 -6.38 -9.55 8.58
N TYR A 110 -6.02 -8.25 8.71
CA TYR A 110 -5.22 -7.70 9.81
C TYR A 110 -5.94 -6.49 10.42
N ASN A 111 -5.87 -6.35 11.74
CA ASN A 111 -6.54 -5.21 12.41
C ASN A 111 -6.04 -3.87 11.89
N ARG A 112 -4.72 -3.72 11.69
CA ARG A 112 -4.12 -2.48 11.19
C ARG A 112 -4.60 -2.07 9.81
N THR A 113 -4.79 -3.01 8.89
CA THR A 113 -5.31 -2.72 7.54
C THR A 113 -6.79 -2.39 7.57
N LYS A 114 -7.59 -3.15 8.33
CA LYS A 114 -9.02 -2.89 8.52
C LYS A 114 -9.27 -1.52 9.13
N MET A 115 -8.53 -1.16 10.18
CA MET A 115 -8.65 0.15 10.84
C MET A 115 -8.19 1.28 9.90
N SER A 116 -7.11 1.10 9.15
CA SER A 116 -6.65 2.07 8.16
C SER A 116 -7.71 2.30 7.09
N LEU A 117 -8.33 1.23 6.58
CA LEU A 117 -9.41 1.34 5.60
C LEU A 117 -10.61 2.10 6.14
N GLN A 118 -11.05 1.81 7.38
CA GLN A 118 -12.17 2.52 8.01
C GLN A 118 -11.89 4.02 8.15
N LEU A 119 -10.65 4.40 8.47
CA LEU A 119 -10.27 5.81 8.61
C LEU A 119 -10.22 6.53 7.26
N VAL A 120 -9.72 5.84 6.22
CA VAL A 120 -9.78 6.35 4.84
C VAL A 120 -11.22 6.57 4.41
N LEU A 121 -12.09 5.57 4.59
CA LEU A 121 -13.51 5.68 4.24
C LEU A 121 -14.22 6.79 5.03
N ALA A 122 -13.89 6.97 6.32
CA ALA A 122 -14.44 8.07 7.12
C ALA A 122 -14.03 9.45 6.61
N GLY A 123 -12.79 9.59 6.11
CA GLY A 123 -12.32 10.83 5.50
C GLY A 123 -12.91 11.10 4.12
N MET A 124 -13.08 10.04 3.30
CA MET A 124 -13.69 10.14 1.98
C MET A 124 -15.20 10.45 2.01
N PHE A 125 -15.89 9.95 3.02
CA PHE A 125 -17.34 10.08 3.15
C PHE A 125 -17.72 10.67 4.52
N PRO A 126 -17.36 11.94 4.79
CA PRO A 126 -17.80 12.61 6.02
C PRO A 126 -19.32 12.74 5.99
N PRO A 127 -20.02 12.42 7.09
CA PRO A 127 -21.48 12.54 7.14
C PRO A 127 -21.90 14.01 7.10
N ARG A 128 -23.00 14.32 6.44
CA ARG A 128 -23.71 15.59 6.58
C ARG A 128 -24.64 15.52 7.79
N GLU A 129 -25.13 16.68 8.25
CA GLU A 129 -26.05 16.74 9.39
C GLU A 129 -27.27 15.82 9.21
N GLU A 130 -27.80 15.70 8.00
CA GLU A 130 -28.96 14.87 7.67
C GLU A 130 -28.66 13.36 7.57
N ASP A 131 -27.36 12.99 7.42
CA ASP A 131 -26.91 11.59 7.30
C ASP A 131 -26.41 11.03 8.64
N LEU A 132 -26.40 11.85 9.70
CA LEU A 132 -25.93 11.41 11.02
C LEU A 132 -26.89 10.39 11.62
N PHE A 133 -26.35 9.23 12.02
CA PHE A 133 -27.12 8.24 12.79
C PHE A 133 -27.43 8.74 14.22
N GLU A 134 -26.52 9.55 14.75
CA GLU A 134 -26.59 10.16 16.07
C GLU A 134 -25.81 11.47 16.04
N ASN A 135 -26.37 12.58 16.53
CA ASN A 135 -25.76 13.91 16.47
C ASN A 135 -24.37 14.01 17.16
N SER A 136 -24.05 13.08 18.04
CA SER A 136 -22.76 12.99 18.74
C SER A 136 -21.71 12.19 17.99
N ILE A 137 -22.09 11.44 16.94
CA ILE A 137 -21.21 10.55 16.18
C ILE A 137 -20.99 11.11 14.79
N LEU A 138 -19.87 11.84 14.61
CA LEU A 138 -19.49 12.44 13.32
C LEU A 138 -18.80 11.38 12.42
N TRP A 139 -19.48 10.30 12.17
CA TRP A 139 -18.98 9.19 11.36
C TRP A 139 -20.13 8.49 10.62
N GLN A 140 -19.90 8.19 9.34
CA GLN A 140 -20.75 7.37 8.50
C GLN A 140 -20.08 6.02 8.27
N PRO A 141 -20.68 4.88 8.70
CA PRO A 141 -20.12 3.56 8.43
C PRO A 141 -20.26 3.20 6.96
N VAL A 142 -19.12 2.99 6.29
CA VAL A 142 -19.05 2.49 4.92
C VAL A 142 -18.64 1.02 4.98
N PRO A 143 -19.42 0.09 4.40
CA PRO A 143 -19.08 -1.32 4.39
C PRO A 143 -17.78 -1.62 3.63
N PHE A 144 -17.02 -2.58 4.10
CA PHE A 144 -15.87 -3.13 3.41
C PHE A 144 -15.82 -4.66 3.56
N ASN A 145 -15.10 -5.31 2.67
CA ASN A 145 -14.95 -6.76 2.62
C ASN A 145 -13.53 -7.18 3.00
N TYR A 146 -13.38 -8.42 3.47
CA TYR A 146 -12.11 -9.11 3.63
C TYR A 146 -12.32 -10.62 3.58
N LEU A 147 -11.28 -11.37 3.28
CA LEU A 147 -11.25 -12.83 3.41
C LEU A 147 -10.29 -13.23 4.53
N PRO A 148 -10.48 -14.42 5.17
CA PRO A 148 -9.48 -14.97 6.08
C PRO A 148 -8.11 -15.05 5.39
N LYS A 149 -7.01 -14.78 6.13
CA LYS A 149 -5.63 -14.64 5.60
C LYS A 149 -5.26 -15.67 4.54
N TYR A 150 -5.51 -16.96 4.81
CA TYR A 150 -5.12 -18.06 3.94
C TYR A 150 -6.10 -18.36 2.80
N GLN A 151 -7.16 -17.56 2.66
CA GLN A 151 -8.13 -17.62 1.57
C GLN A 151 -8.03 -16.40 0.64
N ASP A 152 -7.34 -15.36 1.07
CA ASP A 152 -7.18 -14.12 0.32
C ASP A 152 -6.02 -14.24 -0.69
N LYS A 153 -6.32 -14.74 -1.89
CA LYS A 153 -5.35 -14.80 -2.97
C LYS A 153 -5.04 -13.43 -3.58
N VAL A 154 -5.99 -12.49 -3.50
CA VAL A 154 -5.90 -11.19 -4.16
C VAL A 154 -4.83 -10.30 -3.53
N LEU A 155 -4.80 -10.23 -2.20
CA LEU A 155 -3.86 -9.38 -1.46
C LEU A 155 -2.82 -10.17 -0.65
N LEU A 156 -3.05 -11.45 -0.40
CA LEU A 156 -2.17 -12.30 0.41
C LEU A 156 -1.74 -13.57 -0.35
N GLY A 157 -1.58 -13.47 -1.67
CA GLY A 157 -1.11 -14.59 -2.50
C GLY A 157 0.27 -15.12 -2.09
N VAL A 158 1.07 -14.33 -1.41
CA VAL A 158 2.33 -14.76 -0.78
C VAL A 158 2.14 -15.76 0.39
N LEU A 159 0.90 -15.96 0.84
CA LEU A 159 0.55 -16.99 1.84
C LEU A 159 0.01 -18.28 1.20
N CYS A 160 -0.03 -18.36 -0.13
CA CYS A 160 -0.36 -19.57 -0.84
C CYS A 160 0.62 -20.70 -0.49
N PRO A 161 0.16 -21.95 -0.23
CA PRO A 161 1.07 -23.05 0.09
C PRO A 161 2.19 -23.22 -0.94
N ASN A 162 1.85 -23.21 -2.23
CA ASN A 162 2.85 -23.35 -3.30
C ASN A 162 3.84 -22.16 -3.35
N TYR A 163 3.40 -20.94 -3.01
CA TYR A 163 4.31 -19.81 -2.91
C TYR A 163 5.32 -19.99 -1.78
N LEU A 164 4.86 -20.40 -0.60
CA LEU A 164 5.73 -20.59 0.57
C LEU A 164 6.79 -21.66 0.32
N GLU A 165 6.43 -22.76 -0.37
CA GLU A 165 7.38 -23.78 -0.80
C GLU A 165 8.42 -23.23 -1.78
N MET A 166 7.98 -22.52 -2.82
CA MET A 166 8.88 -21.88 -3.79
C MET A 166 9.79 -20.84 -3.14
N TYR A 167 9.26 -20.02 -2.23
CA TYR A 167 10.06 -19.02 -1.52
C TYR A 167 11.17 -19.67 -0.68
N GLU A 168 10.88 -20.78 -0.01
CA GLU A 168 11.87 -21.55 0.74
C GLU A 168 12.95 -22.12 -0.18
N ASP A 169 12.55 -22.71 -1.31
CA ASP A 169 13.48 -23.28 -2.30
C ASP A 169 14.39 -22.20 -2.91
N ILE A 170 13.83 -21.07 -3.31
CA ILE A 170 14.60 -19.95 -3.88
C ILE A 170 15.53 -19.35 -2.82
N SER A 171 15.07 -19.14 -1.59
CA SER A 171 15.90 -18.62 -0.50
C SER A 171 17.12 -19.50 -0.22
N ASN A 172 17.05 -20.81 -0.50
CA ASN A 172 18.14 -21.78 -0.34
C ASN A 172 18.86 -22.10 -1.66
N SER A 173 18.50 -21.45 -2.77
CA SER A 173 19.16 -21.65 -4.06
C SER A 173 20.61 -21.15 -4.02
N GLN A 174 21.49 -21.77 -4.83
CA GLN A 174 22.89 -21.39 -4.91
C GLN A 174 23.05 -19.89 -5.26
N GLU A 175 22.26 -19.37 -6.19
CA GLU A 175 22.29 -17.97 -6.59
C GLU A 175 22.04 -17.02 -5.41
N ILE A 176 20.97 -17.27 -4.65
CA ILE A 176 20.62 -16.40 -3.50
C ILE A 176 21.62 -16.56 -2.37
N LEU A 177 22.12 -17.76 -2.11
CA LEU A 177 23.17 -18.00 -1.12
C LEU A 177 24.50 -17.32 -1.48
N GLU A 178 24.88 -17.30 -2.76
CA GLU A 178 26.06 -16.57 -3.24
C GLU A 178 25.89 -15.04 -3.11
N ARG A 179 24.71 -14.51 -3.44
CA ARG A 179 24.39 -13.09 -3.19
C ARG A 179 24.44 -12.76 -1.70
N PHE A 180 23.86 -13.61 -0.86
CA PHE A 180 23.88 -13.45 0.58
C PHE A 180 25.31 -13.48 1.13
N ALA A 181 26.15 -14.41 0.69
CA ALA A 181 27.54 -14.56 1.15
C ALA A 181 28.41 -13.31 0.92
N GLN A 182 28.07 -12.45 -0.05
CA GLN A 182 28.77 -11.18 -0.28
C GLN A 182 28.70 -10.21 0.91
N HIS A 183 27.74 -10.41 1.81
CA HIS A 183 27.51 -9.58 2.99
C HIS A 183 27.81 -10.30 4.31
N SER A 184 28.55 -11.44 4.26
CA SER A 184 28.79 -12.31 5.42
C SER A 184 29.31 -11.55 6.66
N ALA A 185 30.29 -10.65 6.51
CA ALA A 185 30.83 -9.87 7.62
C ALA A 185 29.75 -9.01 8.32
N THR A 186 28.81 -8.44 7.55
CA THR A 186 27.68 -7.68 8.10
C THR A 186 26.71 -8.61 8.83
N PHE A 187 26.46 -9.79 8.28
CA PHE A 187 25.53 -10.74 8.90
C PHE A 187 26.10 -11.36 10.17
N ASP A 188 27.40 -11.64 10.21
CA ASP A 188 28.09 -12.09 11.41
C ASP A 188 28.01 -11.02 12.51
N TYR A 189 28.28 -9.76 12.17
CA TYR A 189 28.14 -8.63 13.07
C TYR A 189 26.71 -8.50 13.63
N ILE A 190 25.69 -8.50 12.77
CA ILE A 190 24.30 -8.42 13.18
C ILE A 190 23.92 -9.63 14.05
N SER A 191 24.32 -10.84 13.66
CA SER A 191 24.04 -12.06 14.42
C SER A 191 24.63 -12.03 15.82
N GLU A 192 25.89 -11.56 15.95
CA GLU A 192 26.56 -11.41 17.25
C GLU A 192 25.79 -10.46 18.18
N HIS A 193 25.38 -9.31 17.67
CA HIS A 193 24.71 -8.27 18.47
C HIS A 193 23.25 -8.56 18.78
N THR A 194 22.52 -9.13 17.84
CA THR A 194 21.07 -9.40 17.98
C THR A 194 20.76 -10.75 18.62
N GLY A 195 21.67 -11.73 18.51
CA GLY A 195 21.40 -13.13 18.84
C GLY A 195 20.56 -13.86 17.79
N LEU A 196 20.22 -13.21 16.68
CA LEU A 196 19.59 -13.85 15.51
C LEU A 196 20.64 -14.70 14.78
N LYS A 197 20.24 -15.85 14.26
CA LYS A 197 21.00 -16.54 13.23
C LYS A 197 20.61 -15.96 11.88
N VAL A 198 21.29 -14.88 11.46
CA VAL A 198 21.02 -14.26 10.16
C VAL A 198 21.49 -15.19 9.05
N SER A 199 20.57 -15.77 8.29
CA SER A 199 20.85 -16.77 7.24
C SER A 199 20.09 -16.52 5.93
N ARG A 200 19.27 -15.48 5.85
CA ARG A 200 18.50 -15.07 4.65
C ARG A 200 18.13 -13.60 4.72
N PHE A 201 17.80 -12.98 3.59
CA PHE A 201 17.39 -11.56 3.51
C PHE A 201 16.14 -11.27 4.32
N PHE A 202 15.21 -12.20 4.43
CA PHE A 202 14.01 -12.08 5.26
C PHE A 202 14.29 -11.74 6.73
N HIS A 203 15.42 -12.20 7.30
CA HIS A 203 15.80 -11.81 8.67
C HIS A 203 16.14 -10.32 8.76
N LEU A 204 16.74 -9.76 7.69
CA LEU A 204 17.07 -8.34 7.62
C LEU A 204 15.82 -7.50 7.35
N TYR A 205 14.89 -8.03 6.55
CA TYR A 205 13.58 -7.42 6.32
C TYR A 205 12.80 -7.28 7.65
N ASN A 206 12.71 -8.34 8.43
CA ASN A 206 12.06 -8.28 9.74
C ASN A 206 12.80 -7.35 10.73
N LEU A 207 14.13 -7.42 10.77
CA LEU A 207 14.94 -6.54 11.62
C LEU A 207 14.78 -5.06 11.24
N TYR A 208 14.66 -4.74 9.95
CA TYR A 208 14.37 -3.39 9.49
C TYR A 208 13.09 -2.85 10.13
N PHE A 209 12.01 -3.63 10.12
CA PHE A 209 10.74 -3.21 10.70
C PHE A 209 10.81 -3.10 12.23
N GLY A 210 11.53 -3.98 12.90
CA GLY A 210 11.78 -3.88 14.35
C GLY A 210 12.45 -2.55 14.70
N LEU A 211 13.61 -2.28 14.11
CA LEU A 211 14.37 -1.06 14.38
C LEU A 211 13.61 0.22 13.97
N SER A 212 12.93 0.18 12.82
CA SER A 212 12.14 1.31 12.34
C SER A 212 11.01 1.66 13.30
N THR A 213 10.25 0.64 13.74
CA THR A 213 9.14 0.86 14.67
C THR A 213 9.60 1.28 16.07
N GLU A 214 10.76 0.80 16.54
CA GLU A 214 11.36 1.25 17.79
C GLU A 214 11.75 2.74 17.72
N GLU A 215 12.43 3.16 16.65
CA GLU A 215 12.82 4.55 16.44
C GLU A 215 11.59 5.46 16.33
N GLU A 216 10.57 5.06 15.57
CA GLU A 216 9.30 5.76 15.42
C GLU A 216 8.52 5.85 16.75
N TRP A 217 8.66 4.84 17.62
CA TRP A 217 8.09 4.84 18.96
C TRP A 217 8.84 5.77 19.94
N GLY A 218 9.99 6.28 19.52
CA GLY A 218 10.84 7.17 20.28
C GLY A 218 11.86 6.46 21.18
N PHE A 219 12.10 5.17 20.94
CA PHE A 219 13.13 4.43 21.66
C PHE A 219 14.52 4.77 21.17
N THR A 220 15.51 4.67 22.08
CA THR A 220 16.90 4.82 21.70
C THR A 220 17.44 3.50 21.19
N LEU A 221 17.78 3.44 19.91
CA LEU A 221 18.37 2.23 19.33
C LEU A 221 19.72 1.89 19.98
N PRO A 222 20.04 0.60 20.15
CA PRO A 222 21.31 0.15 20.72
C PRO A 222 22.52 0.65 19.94
N GLU A 223 23.66 0.83 20.61
CA GLU A 223 24.91 1.33 20.02
C GLU A 223 25.38 0.52 18.79
N TRP A 224 25.12 -0.80 18.77
CA TRP A 224 25.50 -1.66 17.65
C TRP A 224 24.81 -1.30 16.33
N THR A 225 23.69 -0.59 16.37
CA THR A 225 22.95 -0.19 15.15
C THR A 225 23.69 0.88 14.36
N ARG A 226 24.47 1.74 15.00
CA ARG A 226 25.11 2.91 14.38
C ARG A 226 25.87 2.65 13.07
N PRO A 227 26.67 1.57 12.92
CA PRO A 227 27.39 1.34 11.67
C PRO A 227 26.54 0.73 10.56
N VAL A 228 25.35 0.23 10.87
CA VAL A 228 24.51 -0.52 9.90
C VAL A 228 23.12 0.08 9.67
N TRP A 229 22.64 0.92 10.57
CA TRP A 229 21.32 1.57 10.49
C TRP A 229 21.44 3.04 10.09
N PRO A 230 20.51 3.58 9.27
CA PRO A 230 19.46 2.82 8.57
C PRO A 230 19.94 2.18 7.25
N HIS A 231 20.94 2.73 6.58
CA HIS A 231 21.23 2.47 5.17
C HIS A 231 21.55 1.01 4.83
N THR A 232 22.46 0.39 5.58
CA THR A 232 22.89 -0.99 5.28
C THR A 232 21.74 -1.97 5.48
N ILE A 233 21.03 -1.88 6.61
CA ILE A 233 19.90 -2.77 6.90
C ILE A 233 18.76 -2.54 5.90
N THR A 234 18.42 -1.29 5.57
CA THR A 234 17.38 -0.98 4.56
C THR A 234 17.72 -1.59 3.21
N ASN A 235 18.97 -1.42 2.72
CA ASN A 235 19.39 -1.97 1.43
C ASN A 235 19.33 -3.50 1.40
N LEU A 236 19.64 -4.15 2.53
CA LEU A 236 19.57 -5.60 2.66
C LEU A 236 18.14 -6.10 2.81
N ALA A 237 17.28 -5.36 3.51
CA ALA A 237 15.85 -5.66 3.62
C ALA A 237 15.15 -5.63 2.25
N ILE A 238 15.44 -4.64 1.42
CA ILE A 238 14.90 -4.51 0.06
C ILE A 238 15.25 -5.73 -0.81
N GLN A 239 16.38 -6.42 -0.56
CA GLN A 239 16.74 -7.62 -1.32
C GLN A 239 15.69 -8.72 -1.18
N ASP A 240 14.94 -8.76 -0.08
CA ASP A 240 13.89 -9.75 0.13
C ASP A 240 12.73 -9.61 -0.87
N TYR A 241 12.40 -8.39 -1.30
CA TYR A 241 11.39 -8.18 -2.36
C TYR A 241 11.80 -8.86 -3.68
N PHE A 242 13.11 -8.90 -4.00
CA PHE A 242 13.57 -9.57 -5.22
C PHE A 242 13.67 -11.09 -5.05
N VAL A 243 13.85 -11.58 -3.83
CA VAL A 243 13.75 -13.01 -3.52
C VAL A 243 12.27 -13.43 -3.61
N SER A 244 11.36 -12.65 -3.04
CA SER A 244 9.92 -12.93 -3.04
C SER A 244 9.28 -12.86 -4.43
N MET A 245 9.92 -12.19 -5.38
CA MET A 245 9.47 -12.02 -6.76
C MET A 245 10.38 -12.73 -7.77
N HIS A 246 11.15 -13.75 -7.33
CA HIS A 246 12.23 -14.33 -8.13
C HIS A 246 11.70 -15.09 -9.34
N THR A 247 10.76 -16.03 -9.13
CA THR A 247 10.21 -16.83 -10.24
C THR A 247 8.95 -16.20 -10.85
N HIS A 248 8.62 -16.65 -12.02
CA HIS A 248 7.41 -16.23 -12.71
C HIS A 248 6.15 -16.60 -11.92
N GLU A 249 6.09 -17.82 -11.41
CA GLU A 249 4.99 -18.34 -10.62
C GLU A 249 4.82 -17.59 -9.28
N MET A 250 5.93 -17.19 -8.65
CA MET A 250 5.88 -16.35 -7.44
C MET A 250 5.26 -14.99 -7.75
N ARG A 251 5.62 -14.35 -8.88
CA ARG A 251 5.01 -13.10 -9.33
C ARG A 251 3.52 -13.26 -9.64
N GLN A 252 3.13 -14.37 -10.27
CA GLN A 252 1.73 -14.69 -10.52
C GLN A 252 0.93 -14.79 -9.22
N MET A 253 1.49 -15.44 -8.18
CA MET A 253 0.80 -15.56 -6.89
C MET A 253 0.80 -14.24 -6.10
N ALA A 254 1.92 -13.50 -6.09
CA ALA A 254 2.04 -12.27 -5.31
C ALA A 254 1.16 -11.13 -5.84
N THR A 255 1.06 -10.97 -7.16
CA THR A 255 0.36 -9.82 -7.78
C THR A 255 -0.64 -10.20 -8.85
N GLY A 256 -0.55 -11.39 -9.43
CA GLY A 256 -1.35 -11.77 -10.60
C GLY A 256 -2.85 -11.82 -10.30
N TYR A 257 -3.26 -12.34 -9.15
CA TYR A 257 -4.68 -12.34 -8.74
C TYR A 257 -5.25 -10.92 -8.56
N TYR A 258 -4.44 -9.99 -8.08
CA TYR A 258 -4.83 -8.58 -8.01
C TYR A 258 -4.99 -7.96 -9.40
N LEU A 259 -4.03 -8.19 -10.30
CA LEU A 259 -4.09 -7.71 -11.69
C LEU A 259 -5.27 -8.32 -12.46
N GLU A 260 -5.55 -9.62 -12.28
CA GLU A 260 -6.73 -10.29 -12.83
C GLU A 260 -8.02 -9.57 -12.41
N LYS A 261 -8.16 -9.31 -11.08
CA LYS A 261 -9.32 -8.57 -10.55
C LYS A 261 -9.42 -7.16 -11.14
N VAL A 262 -8.33 -6.41 -11.22
CA VAL A 262 -8.30 -5.08 -11.84
C VAL A 262 -8.79 -5.12 -13.28
N ILE A 263 -8.33 -6.09 -14.07
CA ILE A 263 -8.73 -6.26 -15.47
C ILE A 263 -10.22 -6.64 -15.59
N GLU A 264 -10.69 -7.59 -14.77
CA GLU A 264 -12.09 -8.03 -14.77
C GLU A 264 -13.03 -6.90 -14.38
N ASP A 265 -12.75 -6.19 -13.29
CA ASP A 265 -13.55 -5.07 -12.81
C ASP A 265 -13.57 -3.93 -13.85
N THR A 266 -12.45 -3.66 -14.51
CA THR A 266 -12.34 -2.69 -15.61
C THR A 266 -13.21 -3.10 -16.80
N LYS A 267 -13.13 -4.36 -17.24
CA LYS A 267 -13.99 -4.87 -18.32
C LYS A 267 -15.47 -4.79 -17.96
N ASN A 268 -15.83 -5.19 -16.75
CA ASN A 268 -17.21 -5.13 -16.25
C ASN A 268 -17.72 -3.68 -16.23
N LYS A 269 -16.89 -2.72 -15.81
CA LYS A 269 -17.22 -1.30 -15.83
C LYS A 269 -17.49 -0.78 -17.24
N ILE A 270 -16.63 -1.12 -18.19
CA ILE A 270 -16.77 -0.69 -19.59
C ILE A 270 -18.03 -1.30 -20.25
N LEU A 271 -18.34 -2.56 -19.93
CA LEU A 271 -19.50 -3.26 -20.48
C LEU A 271 -20.83 -2.87 -19.79
N SER A 272 -20.76 -2.33 -18.58
CA SER A 272 -21.95 -1.97 -17.81
C SER A 272 -22.63 -0.72 -18.38
N SER A 273 -23.92 -0.86 -18.69
CA SER A 273 -24.78 0.29 -19.03
C SER A 273 -25.32 1.03 -17.80
N GLN A 274 -24.96 0.58 -16.58
CA GLN A 274 -25.45 1.20 -15.34
C GLN A 274 -24.69 2.50 -15.04
N SER A 275 -25.38 3.61 -15.07
CA SER A 275 -24.91 4.91 -14.59
C SER A 275 -25.65 5.22 -13.27
N PRO A 276 -24.95 5.66 -12.22
CA PRO A 276 -23.53 6.05 -12.15
C PRO A 276 -22.54 4.89 -11.98
N GLY A 277 -22.92 3.73 -11.47
CA GLY A 277 -22.08 2.55 -11.28
C GLY A 277 -20.80 2.78 -10.48
N ARG A 278 -20.01 1.73 -10.30
CA ARG A 278 -18.74 1.74 -9.57
C ARG A 278 -17.77 2.79 -10.12
N LYS A 279 -17.15 3.57 -9.21
CA LYS A 279 -16.15 4.58 -9.54
C LYS A 279 -14.76 4.23 -8.98
N MET A 280 -14.73 3.46 -7.88
CA MET A 280 -13.50 3.14 -7.18
C MET A 280 -13.52 1.73 -6.58
N HIS A 281 -12.36 1.08 -6.65
CA HIS A 281 -11.99 -0.08 -5.86
C HIS A 281 -10.85 0.31 -4.94
N LEU A 282 -11.00 0.11 -3.64
CA LEU A 282 -10.05 0.53 -2.63
C LEU A 282 -9.53 -0.68 -1.85
N TYR A 283 -8.21 -0.87 -1.82
CA TYR A 283 -7.56 -2.03 -1.22
C TYR A 283 -6.57 -1.60 -0.15
N SER A 284 -6.86 -1.94 1.11
CA SER A 284 -5.96 -1.71 2.24
C SER A 284 -5.08 -2.94 2.49
N ALA A 285 -3.78 -2.77 2.34
CA ALA A 285 -2.81 -3.86 2.36
C ALA A 285 -1.49 -3.47 3.04
N HIS A 286 -0.37 -3.97 2.55
CA HIS A 286 0.95 -3.87 3.15
C HIS A 286 1.96 -3.27 2.17
N GLU A 287 3.15 -2.93 2.65
CA GLU A 287 4.22 -2.36 1.82
C GLU A 287 4.72 -3.35 0.76
N ASN A 288 4.75 -4.66 1.08
CA ASN A 288 5.16 -5.67 0.09
C ASN A 288 4.19 -5.72 -1.10
N ASN A 289 2.88 -5.58 -0.88
CA ASN A 289 1.91 -5.55 -1.98
C ASN A 289 2.19 -4.39 -2.95
N ILE A 290 2.60 -3.23 -2.45
CA ILE A 290 2.99 -2.08 -3.27
C ILE A 290 4.30 -2.39 -4.01
N ALA A 291 5.34 -2.82 -3.30
CA ALA A 291 6.64 -3.14 -3.90
C ALA A 291 6.51 -4.22 -4.98
N GLU A 292 5.78 -5.30 -4.70
CA GLU A 292 5.51 -6.41 -5.61
C GLU A 292 4.77 -5.96 -6.87
N LEU A 293 3.76 -5.07 -6.73
CA LEU A 293 3.04 -4.51 -7.87
C LEU A 293 3.95 -3.63 -8.73
N LEU A 294 4.75 -2.75 -8.12
CA LEU A 294 5.70 -1.89 -8.83
C LEU A 294 6.78 -2.73 -9.57
N ILE A 295 7.28 -3.80 -8.94
CA ILE A 295 8.22 -4.76 -9.56
C ILE A 295 7.55 -5.46 -10.74
N SER A 296 6.31 -5.95 -10.56
CA SER A 296 5.58 -6.70 -11.60
C SER A 296 5.27 -5.85 -12.82
N LEU A 297 4.98 -4.56 -12.63
CA LEU A 297 4.75 -3.61 -13.72
C LEU A 297 6.05 -3.06 -14.32
N GLY A 298 7.22 -3.39 -13.75
CA GLY A 298 8.52 -2.90 -14.23
C GLY A 298 8.76 -1.42 -13.97
N VAL A 299 8.13 -0.84 -12.96
CA VAL A 299 8.16 0.61 -12.67
C VAL A 299 8.82 0.95 -11.33
N PHE A 300 9.53 0.02 -10.71
CA PHE A 300 10.23 0.22 -9.44
C PHE A 300 11.72 0.55 -9.67
N GLU A 301 12.00 1.68 -10.33
CA GLU A 301 13.35 2.08 -10.73
C GLU A 301 14.29 2.30 -9.54
N HIS A 302 13.76 2.82 -8.42
CA HIS A 302 14.51 3.09 -7.19
C HIS A 302 13.89 2.29 -6.03
N PRO A 303 14.25 1.01 -5.89
CA PRO A 303 13.68 0.15 -4.85
C PRO A 303 13.90 0.70 -3.44
N HIS A 304 12.83 0.76 -2.68
CA HIS A 304 12.79 1.24 -1.29
C HIS A 304 11.69 0.49 -0.55
N VAL A 305 11.59 0.67 0.77
CA VAL A 305 10.45 0.18 1.53
C VAL A 305 9.33 1.23 1.42
N PRO A 306 8.19 0.92 0.78
CA PRO A 306 7.06 1.84 0.70
C PRO A 306 6.62 2.30 2.09
N ASN A 307 6.48 3.61 2.31
CA ASN A 307 6.14 4.21 3.61
C ASN A 307 4.71 3.88 4.06
N TYR A 308 4.41 4.11 5.33
CA TYR A 308 3.04 4.07 5.83
C TYR A 308 2.16 5.04 5.06
N GLY A 309 1.01 4.56 4.61
CA GLY A 309 0.10 5.33 3.79
C GLY A 309 0.51 5.49 2.32
N ALA A 310 1.67 4.97 1.90
CA ALA A 310 2.03 4.90 0.47
C ALA A 310 0.96 4.18 -0.33
N TRP A 311 0.72 4.62 -1.57
CA TRP A 311 -0.31 4.03 -2.42
C TRP A 311 0.07 4.01 -3.90
N VAL A 312 -0.50 3.04 -4.61
CA VAL A 312 -0.48 2.95 -6.07
C VAL A 312 -1.91 3.00 -6.56
N SER A 313 -2.21 3.86 -7.55
CA SER A 313 -3.48 3.80 -8.27
C SER A 313 -3.30 3.36 -9.71
N LEU A 314 -4.20 2.49 -10.17
CA LEU A 314 -4.39 2.15 -11.56
C LEU A 314 -5.69 2.84 -12.01
N GLU A 315 -5.55 3.90 -12.79
CA GLU A 315 -6.66 4.72 -13.24
C GLU A 315 -7.04 4.37 -14.67
N VAL A 316 -8.30 3.97 -14.86
CA VAL A 316 -8.87 3.71 -16.19
C VAL A 316 -9.35 5.02 -16.77
N HIS A 317 -8.79 5.45 -17.87
CA HIS A 317 -9.18 6.65 -18.59
C HIS A 317 -9.76 6.32 -19.96
N PHE A 318 -10.66 7.17 -20.45
CA PHE A 318 -11.16 7.15 -21.82
C PHE A 318 -10.67 8.40 -22.55
N ILE A 319 -9.64 8.27 -23.38
CA ILE A 319 -8.96 9.37 -24.06
C ILE A 319 -8.93 9.06 -25.55
N ASN A 320 -9.38 10.01 -26.38
CA ASN A 320 -9.40 9.88 -27.83
C ASN A 320 -10.07 8.58 -28.34
N ASN A 321 -11.19 8.20 -27.72
CA ASN A 321 -11.93 6.96 -27.99
C ASN A 321 -11.18 5.66 -27.66
N ILE A 322 -10.17 5.72 -26.78
CA ILE A 322 -9.38 4.59 -26.34
C ILE A 322 -9.47 4.50 -24.82
N TYR A 323 -9.83 3.33 -24.28
CA TYR A 323 -9.63 3.03 -22.87
C TYR A 323 -8.17 2.69 -22.63
N GLY A 324 -7.60 3.20 -21.53
CA GLY A 324 -6.22 2.92 -21.14
C GLY A 324 -6.01 3.11 -19.66
N ILE A 325 -4.86 2.65 -19.18
CA ILE A 325 -4.45 2.68 -17.78
C ILE A 325 -3.36 3.73 -17.60
N LYS A 326 -3.49 4.56 -16.57
CA LYS A 326 -2.43 5.37 -15.99
C LYS A 326 -2.10 4.81 -14.61
N VAL A 327 -0.82 4.73 -14.27
CA VAL A 327 -0.35 4.27 -12.96
C VAL A 327 0.26 5.43 -12.22
N PHE A 328 -0.26 5.73 -11.04
CA PHE A 328 0.31 6.75 -10.15
C PHE A 328 0.82 6.11 -8.88
N TYR A 329 1.88 6.66 -8.35
CA TYR A 329 2.49 6.24 -7.09
C TYR A 329 2.81 7.45 -6.20
N GLU A 330 2.45 7.37 -4.92
CA GLU A 330 2.87 8.29 -3.88
C GLU A 330 3.50 7.49 -2.74
N ASN A 331 4.76 7.81 -2.41
CA ASN A 331 5.49 7.16 -1.34
C ASN A 331 5.44 7.93 -0.02
N HIS A 332 5.49 9.25 -0.10
CA HIS A 332 5.48 10.12 1.07
C HIS A 332 4.24 10.98 1.11
N GLU A 333 3.69 11.11 2.29
CA GLU A 333 2.57 11.99 2.56
C GLU A 333 2.87 13.42 2.11
N GLY A 334 1.97 13.98 1.27
CA GLY A 334 2.06 15.36 0.80
C GLY A 334 3.00 15.60 -0.37
N GLU A 335 3.58 14.56 -0.95
CA GLU A 335 4.24 14.64 -2.25
C GLU A 335 3.21 14.58 -3.39
N GLU A 336 3.54 15.22 -4.52
CA GLU A 336 2.73 15.05 -5.72
C GLU A 336 2.84 13.61 -6.23
N PRO A 337 1.71 12.93 -6.48
CA PRO A 337 1.74 11.57 -7.01
C PRO A 337 2.47 11.50 -8.34
N GLN A 338 3.40 10.59 -8.45
CA GLN A 338 4.20 10.39 -9.65
C GLN A 338 3.41 9.57 -10.67
N LEU A 339 3.26 10.09 -11.89
CA LEU A 339 2.75 9.33 -13.02
C LEU A 339 3.87 8.43 -13.55
N LEU A 340 3.70 7.11 -13.40
CA LEU A 340 4.66 6.11 -13.81
C LEU A 340 4.51 5.74 -15.30
N SER A 341 5.62 5.38 -15.93
CA SER A 341 5.65 4.94 -17.33
C SER A 341 5.89 3.44 -17.38
N ILE A 342 4.88 2.66 -17.80
CA ILE A 342 5.01 1.20 -17.95
C ILE A 342 5.96 0.93 -19.13
N PRO A 343 6.99 0.07 -18.98
CA PRO A 343 7.88 -0.30 -20.06
C PRO A 343 7.09 -0.77 -21.30
N ASP A 344 7.54 -0.34 -22.47
CA ASP A 344 6.91 -0.65 -23.76
C ASP A 344 5.45 -0.20 -23.92
N CYS A 345 4.91 0.61 -22.99
CA CYS A 345 3.52 1.09 -23.03
C CYS A 345 3.36 2.59 -22.72
N GLY A 346 4.27 3.16 -21.95
CA GLY A 346 4.26 4.58 -21.61
C GLY A 346 3.35 4.93 -20.42
N SER A 347 3.11 6.23 -20.23
CA SER A 347 2.34 6.78 -19.09
C SER A 347 0.82 6.71 -19.28
N PHE A 348 0.33 6.48 -20.49
CA PHE A 348 -1.05 6.08 -20.80
C PHE A 348 -0.98 4.81 -21.64
N CYS A 349 -1.25 3.68 -21.00
CA CYS A 349 -1.17 2.36 -21.62
C CYS A 349 -2.55 1.95 -22.13
N PRO A 350 -2.79 1.82 -23.45
CA PRO A 350 -4.05 1.31 -23.97
C PRO A 350 -4.43 -0.02 -23.32
N LEU A 351 -5.72 -0.18 -22.97
CA LEU A 351 -6.19 -1.32 -22.17
C LEU A 351 -5.82 -2.67 -22.77
N ASP A 352 -5.98 -2.84 -24.09
CA ASP A 352 -5.61 -4.09 -24.76
C ASP A 352 -4.11 -4.38 -24.64
N ARG A 353 -3.27 -3.33 -24.68
CA ARG A 353 -1.82 -3.45 -24.50
C ARG A 353 -1.48 -3.76 -23.04
N PHE A 354 -2.15 -3.11 -22.08
CA PHE A 354 -1.99 -3.41 -20.65
C PHE A 354 -2.34 -4.87 -20.35
N ILE A 355 -3.47 -5.37 -20.88
CA ILE A 355 -3.87 -6.76 -20.73
C ILE A 355 -2.80 -7.69 -21.33
N ALA A 356 -2.28 -7.40 -22.52
CA ALA A 356 -1.26 -8.23 -23.16
C ALA A 356 0.07 -8.27 -22.39
N ILE A 357 0.48 -7.16 -21.77
CA ILE A 357 1.70 -7.08 -20.94
C ILE A 357 1.53 -7.84 -19.62
N THR A 358 0.34 -7.77 -19.02
CA THR A 358 0.06 -8.40 -17.73
C THR A 358 -0.46 -9.85 -17.85
N GLU A 359 -0.89 -10.28 -19.02
CA GLU A 359 -1.38 -11.64 -19.27
C GLU A 359 -0.41 -12.74 -18.77
N PRO A 360 0.91 -12.64 -18.97
CA PRO A 360 1.83 -13.62 -18.41
C PRO A 360 1.79 -13.71 -16.88
N LEU A 361 1.41 -12.63 -16.17
CA LEU A 361 1.32 -12.59 -14.72
C LEU A 361 0.01 -13.18 -14.18
N ILE A 362 -1.00 -13.40 -15.03
CA ILE A 362 -2.29 -13.95 -14.58
C ILE A 362 -2.11 -15.43 -14.19
N PRO A 363 -2.48 -15.80 -12.95
CA PRO A 363 -2.23 -17.15 -12.45
C PRO A 363 -3.20 -18.18 -13.02
N SER A 364 -2.75 -19.40 -13.14
CA SER A 364 -3.68 -20.52 -13.39
C SER A 364 -4.58 -20.76 -12.16
N PRO A 365 -5.80 -21.28 -12.33
CA PRO A 365 -6.77 -21.40 -11.23
C PRO A 365 -6.28 -22.19 -10.01
N ASN A 366 -5.34 -23.13 -10.19
CA ASN A 366 -4.84 -24.01 -9.13
C ASN A 366 -3.44 -23.63 -8.63
N LEU A 367 -2.87 -22.52 -9.10
CA LEU A 367 -1.47 -22.18 -8.81
C LEU A 367 -1.22 -21.99 -7.32
N CYS A 368 -2.17 -21.43 -6.58
CA CYS A 368 -2.03 -21.18 -5.13
C CYS A 368 -1.93 -22.46 -4.28
N GLY A 369 -2.55 -23.56 -4.71
CA GLY A 369 -2.58 -24.81 -3.93
C GLY A 369 -3.67 -24.87 -2.86
N ILE A 370 -4.72 -24.03 -2.96
CA ILE A 370 -5.92 -24.03 -2.09
C ILE A 370 -7.19 -24.09 -2.93
#